data_082eb0daee5c6cddf27a905efd0f88d0
#
_entry.id   082eb0daee5c6cddf27a905efd0f88d0
#
_cell.length_a   1.000
_cell.length_b   1.000
_cell.length_c   1.000
_cell.angle_alpha   90.00
_cell.angle_beta   90.00
_cell.angle_gamma   90.00
#
_symmetry.space_group_name_H-M   'P 1'
#
loop_
_entity.id
_entity.type
_entity.pdbx_description
1 polymer ?
#
loop_
_entity_poly.entity_id
_entity_poly.type
_entity_poly.pdbx_seq_one_letter_code
_entity_poly.pdbx_strand_id
1 'polypeptide(L)'
;TDKEFKDIGSPKEWGVLPIRPMGATIRMTKDRRILIRNTAELRNPFSMNRNELNKRAAIHKEGIKKRFKQLPDNLIESSWSGIVCRSGNSSQIFEKIDDNIFSAGCYNGSGIGVGTLFGEQIALMASNQQSNEIEVIQQRKKPNWLPPQPFLNLGIYTRLAYERIKAQTEI
;
A
#
# COMPACT_ATOMS: atom_id res chain seq x y z
N THR A 1 15.26 -2.62 -21.70
CA THR A 1 16.10 -3.29 -22.71
C THR A 1 17.22 -4.07 -22.05
N ASP A 2 17.87 -5.00 -22.77
CA ASP A 2 19.01 -5.78 -22.25
C ASP A 2 20.20 -4.88 -21.89
N LYS A 3 20.38 -3.77 -22.61
CA LYS A 3 21.41 -2.77 -22.31
C LYS A 3 21.15 -2.13 -20.94
N GLU A 4 19.97 -1.59 -20.72
CA GLU A 4 19.58 -0.94 -19.47
C GLU A 4 19.67 -1.91 -18.28
N PHE A 5 19.30 -3.17 -18.48
CA PHE A 5 19.41 -4.19 -17.46
C PHE A 5 20.87 -4.47 -17.08
N LYS A 6 21.79 -4.51 -18.06
CA LYS A 6 23.24 -4.62 -17.82
C LYS A 6 23.78 -3.38 -17.11
N ASP A 7 23.34 -2.20 -17.50
CA ASP A 7 23.79 -0.92 -16.93
C ASP A 7 23.47 -0.80 -15.42
N ILE A 8 22.41 -1.47 -14.94
CA ILE A 8 22.09 -1.56 -13.50
C ILE A 8 22.68 -2.78 -12.81
N GLY A 9 23.56 -3.53 -13.47
CA GLY A 9 24.29 -4.68 -12.89
C GLY A 9 23.55 -6.01 -12.99
N SER A 10 22.56 -6.16 -13.88
CA SER A 10 21.80 -7.41 -14.11
C SER A 10 21.30 -8.05 -12.81
N PRO A 11 20.62 -7.32 -11.93
CA PRO A 11 20.25 -7.82 -10.62
C PRO A 11 19.21 -8.95 -10.74
N LYS A 12 19.25 -9.91 -9.81
CA LYS A 12 18.15 -10.85 -9.58
C LYS A 12 16.91 -10.08 -9.08
N GLU A 13 15.76 -10.77 -8.99
CA GLU A 13 14.59 -10.18 -8.33
C GLU A 13 14.93 -9.67 -6.93
N TRP A 14 14.42 -8.50 -6.61
CA TRP A 14 14.59 -7.88 -5.29
C TRP A 14 13.43 -6.94 -4.99
N GLY A 15 13.25 -6.63 -3.73
CA GLY A 15 12.31 -5.62 -3.26
C GLY A 15 12.85 -4.88 -2.05
N VAL A 16 12.63 -3.58 -2.00
CA VAL A 16 13.02 -2.70 -0.89
C VAL A 16 11.79 -1.98 -0.38
N LEU A 17 11.59 -2.03 0.92
CA LEU A 17 10.58 -1.27 1.63
C LEU A 17 11.25 -0.10 2.34
N PRO A 18 10.62 1.08 2.34
CA PRO A 18 11.14 2.22 3.08
C PRO A 18 10.90 2.02 4.59
N ILE A 19 11.72 2.64 5.41
CA ILE A 19 11.51 2.71 6.86
C ILE A 19 10.34 3.65 7.17
N ARG A 20 10.20 4.74 6.39
CA ARG A 20 9.14 5.72 6.56
C ARG A 20 7.90 5.38 5.74
N PRO A 21 6.68 5.57 6.27
CA PRO A 21 5.43 5.22 5.57
C PRO A 21 5.24 5.87 4.20
N MET A 22 5.84 7.05 3.98
CA MET A 22 5.75 7.81 2.72
C MET A 22 6.99 7.66 1.85
N GLY A 23 7.98 6.86 2.23
CA GLY A 23 9.15 6.55 1.42
C GLY A 23 8.83 5.65 0.23
N ALA A 24 9.81 5.51 -0.66
CA ALA A 24 9.64 4.74 -1.89
C ALA A 24 9.77 3.23 -1.64
N THR A 25 8.72 2.49 -1.97
CA THR A 25 8.82 1.04 -2.17
C THR A 25 9.29 0.79 -3.60
N ILE A 26 10.33 0.00 -3.79
CA ILE A 26 10.87 -0.32 -5.12
C ILE A 26 11.01 -1.83 -5.24
N ARG A 27 10.65 -2.36 -6.40
CA ARG A 27 10.75 -3.79 -6.67
C ARG A 27 11.20 -4.04 -8.11
N MET A 28 12.12 -4.99 -8.29
CA MET A 28 12.45 -5.61 -9.57
C MET A 28 11.65 -6.90 -9.73
N THR A 29 10.94 -7.02 -10.84
CA THR A 29 10.13 -8.20 -11.17
C THR A 29 10.91 -9.21 -12.03
N LYS A 30 10.40 -10.44 -12.18
CA LYS A 30 10.96 -11.50 -13.03
C LYS A 30 11.11 -11.10 -14.49
N ASP A 31 10.14 -10.33 -14.98
CA ASP A 31 10.12 -9.79 -16.35
C ASP A 31 10.95 -8.50 -16.50
N ARG A 32 11.85 -8.24 -15.54
CA ARG A 32 12.82 -7.13 -15.55
C ARG A 32 12.18 -5.75 -15.56
N ARG A 33 11.04 -5.58 -14.88
CA ARG A 33 10.40 -4.28 -14.67
C ARG A 33 10.73 -3.73 -13.29
N ILE A 34 10.97 -2.44 -13.21
CA ILE A 34 11.07 -1.73 -11.94
C ILE A 34 9.70 -1.14 -11.61
N LEU A 35 9.14 -1.56 -10.48
CA LEU A 35 7.98 -0.90 -9.87
C LEU A 35 8.46 0.08 -8.81
N ILE A 36 7.87 1.27 -8.80
CA ILE A 36 8.07 2.24 -7.72
C ILE A 36 6.72 2.74 -7.21
N ARG A 37 6.59 2.84 -5.89
CA ARG A 37 5.45 3.42 -5.21
C ARG A 37 5.94 4.32 -4.09
N ASN A 38 5.56 5.58 -4.08
CA ASN A 38 5.94 6.51 -3.01
C ASN A 38 4.89 7.56 -2.66
N THR A 39 3.72 7.55 -3.28
CA THR A 39 2.68 8.52 -3.00
C THR A 39 1.48 7.86 -2.33
N ALA A 40 0.99 8.46 -1.25
CA ALA A 40 -0.29 8.14 -0.64
C ALA A 40 -1.05 9.44 -0.34
N GLU A 41 -2.33 9.46 -0.64
CA GLU A 41 -3.18 10.64 -0.54
C GLU A 41 -4.54 10.27 0.01
N LEU A 42 -5.15 11.20 0.75
CA LEU A 42 -6.58 11.12 1.01
C LEU A 42 -7.32 11.61 -0.24
N ARG A 43 -8.24 10.79 -0.75
CA ARG A 43 -8.95 11.09 -2.01
C ARG A 43 -10.47 11.00 -1.86
N ASN A 44 -11.13 11.97 -2.42
CA ASN A 44 -12.57 12.00 -2.68
C ASN A 44 -12.81 12.84 -3.96
N PRO A 45 -13.30 12.29 -5.07
CA PRO A 45 -13.66 10.87 -5.28
C PRO A 45 -12.43 9.94 -5.29
N PHE A 46 -12.67 8.64 -5.16
CA PHE A 46 -11.60 7.62 -5.10
C PHE A 46 -10.89 7.34 -6.43
N SER A 47 -11.30 8.00 -7.51
CA SER A 47 -10.66 7.89 -8.82
C SER A 47 -9.58 8.97 -9.01
N MET A 48 -8.67 8.72 -9.92
CA MET A 48 -7.63 9.65 -10.34
C MET A 48 -7.63 9.76 -11.87
N ASN A 49 -7.70 10.97 -12.41
CA ASN A 49 -7.66 11.19 -13.84
C ASN A 49 -6.23 11.09 -14.40
N ARG A 50 -6.11 11.09 -15.73
CA ARG A 50 -4.82 10.93 -16.40
C ARG A 50 -3.82 12.04 -16.05
N ASN A 51 -4.27 13.29 -15.94
CA ASN A 51 -3.38 14.41 -15.61
C ASN A 51 -2.83 14.28 -14.19
N GLU A 52 -3.63 13.83 -13.26
CA GLU A 52 -3.22 13.58 -11.88
C GLU A 52 -2.23 12.41 -11.81
N LEU A 53 -2.47 11.32 -12.54
CA LEU A 53 -1.51 10.21 -12.66
C LEU A 53 -0.18 10.67 -13.25
N ASN A 54 -0.20 11.50 -14.30
CA ASN A 54 1.02 12.03 -14.90
C ASN A 54 1.84 12.87 -13.93
N LYS A 55 1.20 13.67 -13.06
CA LYS A 55 1.90 14.42 -12.01
C LYS A 55 2.59 13.49 -11.01
N ARG A 56 1.96 12.35 -10.66
CA ARG A 56 2.56 11.33 -9.76
C ARG A 56 3.66 10.56 -10.46
N ALA A 57 3.50 10.26 -11.74
CA ALA A 57 4.54 9.65 -12.58
C ALA A 57 5.82 10.48 -12.60
N ALA A 58 5.73 11.82 -12.65
CA ALA A 58 6.89 12.69 -12.56
C ALA A 58 7.67 12.54 -11.24
N ILE A 59 6.97 12.43 -10.11
CA ILE A 59 7.59 12.16 -8.80
C ILE A 59 8.29 10.80 -8.79
N HIS A 60 7.63 9.77 -9.33
CA HIS A 60 8.20 8.42 -9.43
C HIS A 60 9.44 8.39 -10.33
N LYS A 61 9.40 9.11 -11.46
CA LYS A 61 10.54 9.26 -12.37
C LYS A 61 11.73 9.87 -11.65
N GLU A 62 11.53 10.94 -10.89
CA GLU A 62 12.59 11.58 -10.11
C GLU A 62 13.17 10.61 -9.07
N GLY A 63 12.34 9.86 -8.36
CA GLY A 63 12.78 8.85 -7.40
C GLY A 63 13.60 7.72 -8.03
N ILE A 64 13.24 7.27 -9.24
CA ILE A 64 14.02 6.29 -10.01
C ILE A 64 15.37 6.89 -10.44
N LYS A 65 15.38 8.11 -10.98
CA LYS A 65 16.60 8.76 -11.47
C LYS A 65 17.63 9.04 -10.35
N LYS A 66 17.18 9.36 -9.15
CA LYS A 66 18.06 9.51 -7.98
C LYS A 66 18.82 8.22 -7.65
N ARG A 67 18.21 7.07 -7.87
CA ARG A 67 18.76 5.75 -7.53
C ARG A 67 19.48 5.07 -8.70
N PHE A 68 18.99 5.25 -9.90
CA PHE A 68 19.48 4.62 -11.13
C PHE A 68 19.81 5.69 -12.17
N LYS A 69 20.86 6.46 -11.91
CA LYS A 69 21.27 7.62 -12.75
C LYS A 69 21.55 7.24 -14.19
N GLN A 70 21.97 6.00 -14.44
CA GLN A 70 22.31 5.45 -15.76
C GLN A 70 21.07 5.12 -16.62
N LEU A 71 19.89 5.05 -16.04
CA LEU A 71 18.70 4.75 -16.81
C LEU A 71 18.19 5.95 -17.61
N PRO A 72 17.63 5.76 -18.82
CA PRO A 72 17.11 6.84 -19.67
C PRO A 72 15.88 7.53 -19.07
N ASP A 73 15.48 8.67 -19.66
CA ASP A 73 14.40 9.50 -19.12
C ASP A 73 12.99 9.03 -19.49
N ASN A 74 12.84 8.17 -20.47
CA ASN A 74 11.55 7.69 -20.99
C ASN A 74 11.15 6.31 -20.45
N LEU A 75 11.45 6.03 -19.19
CA LEU A 75 11.31 4.69 -18.59
C LEU A 75 9.90 4.30 -18.15
N ILE A 76 9.03 5.28 -17.90
CA ILE A 76 7.73 4.97 -17.34
C ILE A 76 6.81 4.45 -18.44
N GLU A 77 6.56 3.15 -18.41
CA GLU A 77 5.64 2.48 -19.33
C GLU A 77 4.18 2.69 -18.92
N SER A 78 3.88 2.54 -17.62
CA SER A 78 2.54 2.72 -17.11
C SER A 78 2.53 3.31 -15.70
N SER A 79 1.44 4.00 -15.38
CA SER A 79 1.17 4.54 -14.05
C SER A 79 -0.27 4.22 -13.66
N TRP A 80 -0.46 3.80 -12.43
CA TRP A 80 -1.79 3.48 -11.89
C TRP A 80 -1.93 3.96 -10.45
N SER A 81 -3.16 3.98 -9.98
CA SER A 81 -3.50 4.19 -8.59
C SER A 81 -4.40 3.09 -8.07
N GLY A 82 -4.38 2.84 -6.78
CA GLY A 82 -5.25 1.90 -6.10
C GLY A 82 -5.75 2.48 -4.78
N ILE A 83 -6.87 1.97 -4.31
CA ILE A 83 -7.49 2.38 -3.06
C ILE A 83 -7.03 1.45 -1.95
N VAL A 84 -6.68 2.02 -0.81
CA VAL A 84 -6.31 1.28 0.40
C VAL A 84 -7.15 1.78 1.57
N CYS A 85 -7.86 0.87 2.22
CA CYS A 85 -8.52 1.14 3.49
C CYS A 85 -7.49 1.08 4.62
N ARG A 86 -7.50 2.09 5.50
CA ARG A 86 -6.62 2.17 6.67
C ARG A 86 -7.39 2.54 7.91
N SER A 87 -7.13 1.85 9.02
CA SER A 87 -7.58 2.24 10.36
C SER A 87 -6.56 3.14 11.05
N GLY A 88 -6.99 3.90 12.04
CA GLY A 88 -6.11 4.81 12.77
C GLY A 88 -5.02 4.10 13.60
N ASN A 89 -5.30 2.90 14.08
CA ASN A 89 -4.40 2.08 14.87
C ASN A 89 -3.78 0.89 14.12
N SER A 90 -3.90 0.86 12.79
CA SER A 90 -3.43 -0.23 11.91
C SER A 90 -4.03 -1.60 12.20
N SER A 91 -5.13 -1.67 12.92
CA SER A 91 -5.88 -2.91 13.14
C SER A 91 -6.76 -3.25 11.94
N GLN A 92 -6.99 -4.54 11.71
CA GLN A 92 -7.86 -5.07 10.67
C GLN A 92 -9.25 -5.36 11.23
N ILE A 93 -10.24 -5.44 10.34
CA ILE A 93 -11.59 -5.92 10.64
C ILE A 93 -11.61 -7.44 10.44
N PHE A 94 -12.12 -8.17 11.42
CA PHE A 94 -12.41 -9.60 11.35
C PHE A 94 -13.50 -9.91 12.37
N GLU A 95 -14.74 -10.00 11.91
CA GLU A 95 -15.87 -10.15 12.83
C GLU A 95 -17.11 -10.77 12.18
N LYS A 96 -17.93 -11.39 12.99
CA LYS A 96 -19.31 -11.70 12.67
C LYS A 96 -20.15 -10.47 13.06
N ILE A 97 -20.82 -9.87 12.06
CA ILE A 97 -21.67 -8.69 12.25
C ILE A 97 -23.08 -9.10 12.65
N ASP A 98 -23.59 -10.16 12.03
CA ASP A 98 -24.93 -10.73 12.26
C ASP A 98 -24.89 -12.22 11.94
N ASP A 99 -25.99 -12.94 12.14
CA ASP A 99 -26.03 -14.40 12.02
C ASP A 99 -25.48 -14.93 10.69
N ASN A 100 -25.73 -14.24 9.60
CA ASN A 100 -25.27 -14.61 8.28
C ASN A 100 -24.35 -13.56 7.63
N ILE A 101 -23.84 -12.58 8.41
CA ILE A 101 -22.98 -11.51 7.90
C ILE A 101 -21.64 -11.54 8.59
N PHE A 102 -20.61 -11.80 7.79
CA PHE A 102 -19.22 -11.86 8.25
C PHE A 102 -18.40 -10.81 7.51
N SER A 103 -17.45 -10.18 8.19
CA SER A 103 -16.63 -9.12 7.61
C SER A 103 -15.15 -9.34 7.89
N ALA A 104 -14.35 -9.28 6.83
CA ALA A 104 -12.91 -9.23 6.92
C ALA A 104 -12.36 -8.13 6.01
N GLY A 105 -11.48 -7.26 6.51
CA GLY A 105 -11.02 -6.13 5.72
C GLY A 105 -10.09 -5.18 6.45
N CYS A 106 -9.93 -3.99 5.88
CA CYS A 106 -9.07 -2.94 6.40
C CYS A 106 -7.60 -3.40 6.59
N TYR A 107 -7.03 -4.02 5.56
CA TYR A 107 -5.71 -4.66 5.65
C TYR A 107 -4.53 -3.67 5.70
N ASN A 108 -4.79 -2.37 5.72
CA ASN A 108 -3.77 -1.31 5.89
C ASN A 108 -2.62 -1.34 4.86
N GLY A 109 -2.86 -1.91 3.68
CA GLY A 109 -1.87 -2.07 2.61
C GLY A 109 -1.17 -3.44 2.57
N SER A 110 -1.44 -4.35 3.52
CA SER A 110 -0.88 -5.71 3.57
C SER A 110 -1.87 -6.78 3.12
N GLY A 111 -2.72 -6.45 2.13
CA GLY A 111 -3.89 -7.26 1.75
C GLY A 111 -3.59 -8.63 1.16
N ILE A 112 -2.44 -8.85 0.52
CA ILE A 112 -2.16 -10.13 -0.14
C ILE A 112 -2.10 -11.28 0.89
N GLY A 113 -1.15 -11.23 1.82
CA GLY A 113 -0.99 -12.30 2.82
C GLY A 113 -2.13 -12.31 3.86
N VAL A 114 -2.38 -11.15 4.47
CA VAL A 114 -3.41 -11.04 5.52
C VAL A 114 -4.81 -11.28 4.97
N GLY A 115 -5.11 -10.81 3.75
CA GLY A 115 -6.40 -11.03 3.12
C GLY A 115 -6.66 -12.49 2.77
N THR A 116 -5.63 -13.24 2.34
CA THR A 116 -5.74 -14.68 2.09
C THR A 116 -6.05 -15.43 3.40
N LEU A 117 -5.26 -15.18 4.45
CA LEU A 117 -5.50 -15.78 5.76
C LEU A 117 -6.89 -15.45 6.29
N PHE A 118 -7.27 -14.17 6.28
CA PHE A 118 -8.57 -13.75 6.79
C PHE A 118 -9.73 -14.30 5.96
N GLY A 119 -9.56 -14.42 4.63
CA GLY A 119 -10.55 -15.01 3.74
C GLY A 119 -10.80 -16.49 4.07
N GLU A 120 -9.74 -17.26 4.32
CA GLU A 120 -9.83 -18.63 4.76
C GLU A 120 -10.52 -18.76 6.12
N GLN A 121 -10.05 -17.99 7.10
CA GLN A 121 -10.58 -18.09 8.47
C GLN A 121 -12.02 -17.58 8.59
N ILE A 122 -12.43 -16.57 7.81
CA ILE A 122 -13.82 -16.10 7.81
C ILE A 122 -14.76 -17.11 7.15
N ALA A 123 -14.29 -17.87 6.17
CA ALA A 123 -15.05 -18.95 5.56
C ALA A 123 -15.27 -20.11 6.54
N LEU A 124 -14.26 -20.49 7.31
CA LEU A 124 -14.38 -21.47 8.40
C LEU A 124 -15.41 -21.00 9.44
N MET A 125 -15.30 -19.75 9.89
CA MET A 125 -16.24 -19.18 10.87
C MET A 125 -17.67 -19.14 10.33
N ALA A 126 -17.87 -18.82 9.05
CA ALA A 126 -19.19 -18.85 8.41
C ALA A 126 -19.76 -20.26 8.27
N SER A 127 -18.90 -21.27 8.23
CA SER A 127 -19.26 -22.70 8.24
C SER A 127 -19.38 -23.31 9.65
N ASN A 128 -19.41 -22.48 10.70
CA ASN A 128 -19.41 -22.88 12.11
C ASN A 128 -18.23 -23.78 12.50
N GLN A 129 -17.09 -23.61 11.84
CA GLN A 129 -15.84 -24.28 12.16
C GLN A 129 -14.95 -23.34 12.98
N GLN A 130 -14.14 -23.92 13.87
CA GLN A 130 -13.17 -23.20 14.70
C GLN A 130 -11.75 -23.55 14.28
N SER A 131 -10.82 -22.63 14.50
CA SER A 131 -9.39 -22.84 14.34
C SER A 131 -8.60 -22.01 15.35
N ASN A 132 -7.38 -22.40 15.64
CA ASN A 132 -6.49 -21.59 16.49
C ASN A 132 -6.25 -20.20 15.90
N GLU A 133 -6.21 -20.09 14.57
CA GLU A 133 -6.01 -18.84 13.84
C GLU A 133 -7.19 -17.89 14.07
N ILE A 134 -8.44 -18.38 14.06
CA ILE A 134 -9.63 -17.58 14.39
C ILE A 134 -9.50 -16.99 15.79
N GLU A 135 -9.13 -17.79 16.78
CA GLU A 135 -8.97 -17.33 18.17
C GLU A 135 -7.89 -16.25 18.27
N VAL A 136 -6.73 -16.45 17.66
CA VAL A 136 -5.64 -15.48 17.66
C VAL A 136 -6.04 -14.18 16.94
N ILE A 137 -6.77 -14.26 15.83
CA ILE A 137 -7.23 -13.08 15.09
C ILE A 137 -8.25 -12.29 15.93
N GLN A 138 -9.19 -12.98 16.59
CA GLN A 138 -10.22 -12.34 17.40
C GLN A 138 -9.67 -11.65 18.65
N GLN A 139 -8.54 -12.11 19.19
CA GLN A 139 -7.85 -11.48 20.33
C GLN A 139 -7.13 -10.17 19.94
N ARG A 140 -6.97 -9.88 18.65
CA ARG A 140 -6.30 -8.65 18.19
C ARG A 140 -7.15 -7.41 18.46
N LYS A 141 -6.47 -6.28 18.60
CA LYS A 141 -7.16 -4.98 18.76
C LYS A 141 -8.05 -4.71 17.55
N LYS A 142 -9.26 -4.26 17.80
CA LYS A 142 -10.18 -3.78 16.77
C LYS A 142 -9.76 -2.39 16.26
N PRO A 143 -10.18 -1.99 15.04
CA PRO A 143 -10.02 -0.63 14.57
C PRO A 143 -10.57 0.39 15.59
N ASN A 144 -9.80 1.41 15.87
CA ASN A 144 -10.23 2.46 16.78
C ASN A 144 -11.28 3.38 16.13
N TRP A 145 -12.05 4.05 16.99
CA TRP A 145 -12.95 5.11 16.56
C TRP A 145 -12.17 6.23 15.85
N LEU A 146 -12.77 6.81 14.83
CA LEU A 146 -12.26 7.97 14.09
C LEU A 146 -13.22 9.14 14.26
N PRO A 147 -12.71 10.39 14.40
CA PRO A 147 -13.57 11.55 14.53
C PRO A 147 -14.39 11.79 13.25
N PRO A 148 -15.57 12.42 13.37
CA PRO A 148 -16.37 12.75 12.19
C PRO A 148 -15.70 13.84 11.33
N GLN A 149 -16.21 14.00 10.09
CA GLN A 149 -15.82 15.11 9.23
C GLN A 149 -16.27 16.47 9.85
N PRO A 150 -15.48 17.55 9.70
CA PRO A 150 -14.24 17.68 8.90
C PRO A 150 -12.95 17.31 9.65
N PHE A 151 -13.02 17.01 10.94
CA PHE A 151 -11.85 16.78 11.80
C PHE A 151 -11.01 15.60 11.34
N LEU A 152 -11.65 14.54 10.83
CA LEU A 152 -10.95 13.39 10.28
C LEU A 152 -10.04 13.80 9.11
N ASN A 153 -10.55 14.56 8.16
CA ASN A 153 -9.77 15.02 7.01
C ASN A 153 -8.60 15.90 7.44
N LEU A 154 -8.81 16.84 8.34
CA LEU A 154 -7.75 17.70 8.86
C LEU A 154 -6.64 16.87 9.51
N GLY A 155 -7.00 15.91 10.36
CA GLY A 155 -6.05 15.02 11.02
C GLY A 155 -5.25 14.16 10.01
N ILE A 156 -5.92 13.61 8.98
CA ILE A 156 -5.25 12.83 7.95
C ILE A 156 -4.31 13.70 7.12
N TYR A 157 -4.72 14.89 6.66
CA TYR A 157 -3.86 15.78 5.89
C TYR A 157 -2.62 16.20 6.69
N THR A 158 -2.78 16.56 7.96
CA THR A 158 -1.67 16.90 8.84
C THR A 158 -0.71 15.72 9.01
N ARG A 159 -1.24 14.52 9.23
CA ARG A 159 -0.43 13.31 9.36
C ARG A 159 0.32 12.99 8.07
N LEU A 160 -0.33 13.05 6.91
CA LEU A 160 0.33 12.79 5.63
C LEU A 160 1.40 13.84 5.32
N ALA A 161 1.17 15.12 5.62
CA ALA A 161 2.18 16.17 5.47
C ALA A 161 3.41 15.90 6.35
N TYR A 162 3.20 15.58 7.63
CA TYR A 162 4.28 15.20 8.54
C TYR A 162 5.09 13.99 8.03
N GLU A 163 4.42 12.92 7.60
CA GLU A 163 5.12 11.73 7.10
C GLU A 163 5.89 12.01 5.80
N ARG A 164 5.39 12.90 4.92
CA ARG A 164 6.13 13.33 3.71
C ARG A 164 7.42 14.06 4.08
N ILE A 165 7.36 14.99 5.04
CA ILE A 165 8.56 15.70 5.51
C ILE A 165 9.58 14.70 6.07
N LYS A 166 9.14 13.75 6.88
CA LYS A 166 10.01 12.73 7.46
C LYS A 166 10.61 11.77 6.43
N ALA A 167 9.94 11.56 5.30
CA ALA A 167 10.37 10.63 4.26
C ALA A 167 11.19 11.30 3.14
N GLN A 168 11.51 12.59 3.21
CA GLN A 168 12.20 13.33 2.13
C GLN A 168 13.50 12.68 1.65
N THR A 169 14.22 11.99 2.52
CA THR A 169 15.46 11.29 2.18
C THR A 169 15.23 9.90 1.55
N GLU A 170 13.99 9.40 1.61
CA GLU A 170 13.60 8.07 1.10
C GLU A 170 12.74 8.13 -0.18
N ILE A 171 12.51 9.33 -0.72
CA ILE A 171 11.72 9.57 -1.94
C ILE A 171 12.58 9.39 -3.20
#